data_f7a6da7b86af6699ed36c3c2e4d028f2
#
_entry.id   f7a6da7b86af6699ed36c3c2e4d028f2
#
_cell.length_a   1.000
_cell.length_b   1.000
_cell.length_c   1.000
_cell.angle_alpha   90.00
_cell.angle_beta   90.00
_cell.angle_gamma   90.00
#
_symmetry.space_group_name_H-M   'P 1'
#
loop_
_entity.id
_entity.type
_entity.pdbx_description
1 polymer ?
#
loop_
_entity_poly.entity_id
_entity_poly.type
_entity_poly.pdbx_seq_one_letter_code
_entity_poly.pdbx_strand_id
1 'polypeptide(L)'
;MRLRRLIXXXXGEFVVYLRQVQDNYQITRRPDVEITSINRIVNTFENMMTKDGDIFNGITTIPDFSKIKAVVFDCSGLKNNGSATFNAQVYSALSLLSADIINNGKKYRTLYNNHAVALEDVPYYWLNIDEFQNYAKPEFAEGVAWLTNLMEEMRKNFCGLNLVMPTIKEMLGDSKSIVPSERYQKYDTAMKKMFGLFTYPIFFRLTADDLPRLQQAFGKAITPEELATVAQLGEHECFMHIEGNGNYVFTVQASPAMLDRYDGGVG
;
A
#
# COMPACT_ATOMS: atom_id res chain seq x y z
N MET A 1 3.24 -13.96 30.69
CA MET A 1 4.42 -13.33 30.04
C MET A 1 3.94 -12.09 29.28
N ARG A 2 4.37 -10.88 29.65
CA ARG A 2 3.85 -9.64 29.04
C ARG A 2 4.48 -9.43 27.67
N LEU A 3 3.67 -9.28 26.64
CA LEU A 3 4.06 -9.00 25.24
C LEU A 3 5.07 -7.82 25.09
N ARG A 4 5.23 -7.00 26.11
CA ARG A 4 6.14 -5.84 26.08
C ARG A 4 7.64 -6.20 25.95
N ARG A 5 8.04 -7.47 26.17
CA ARG A 5 9.46 -7.88 26.06
C ARG A 5 9.85 -8.42 24.69
N LEU A 6 8.88 -8.56 23.76
CA LEU A 6 9.14 -9.13 22.42
C LEU A 6 9.41 -8.06 21.34
N ILE A 7 9.34 -6.83 21.70
CA ILE A 7 9.51 -5.72 20.75
C ILE A 7 10.98 -5.48 20.31
N UNK A 8 11.72 -6.27 20.79
CA UNK A 8 13.01 -6.04 20.45
C UNK A 8 13.71 -7.24 20.07
N UNK A 9 13.18 -7.94 19.97
CA UNK A 9 13.75 -9.10 19.63
C UNK A 9 13.97 -9.06 18.18
N UNK A 10 14.86 -9.35 17.92
CA UNK A 10 15.10 -9.56 16.63
C UNK A 10 14.22 -10.68 16.21
N UNK A 11 14.27 -10.84 15.25
CA UNK A 11 13.57 -11.89 14.75
C UNK A 11 14.08 -13.19 15.18
N GLY A 12 15.35 -13.28 15.36
CA GLY A 12 16.01 -14.48 15.89
C GLY A 12 15.49 -14.93 17.25
N GLU A 13 15.35 -14.03 18.19
CA GLU A 13 14.78 -14.36 19.51
C GLU A 13 13.34 -14.85 19.38
N PHE A 14 12.58 -14.31 18.46
CA PHE A 14 11.21 -14.74 18.19
C PHE A 14 11.18 -16.17 17.63
N VAL A 15 12.11 -16.52 16.76
CA VAL A 15 12.25 -17.88 16.23
C VAL A 15 12.54 -18.88 17.35
N VAL A 16 13.44 -18.52 18.28
CA VAL A 16 13.72 -19.36 19.46
C VAL A 16 12.44 -19.60 20.27
N TYR A 17 11.66 -18.56 20.51
CA TYR A 17 10.36 -18.68 21.21
C TYR A 17 9.39 -19.58 20.43
N LEU A 18 9.29 -19.39 19.12
CA LEU A 18 8.40 -20.22 18.28
C LEU A 18 8.79 -21.71 18.33
N ARG A 19 10.09 -22.02 18.36
CA ARG A 19 10.55 -23.41 18.54
C ARG A 19 10.10 -24.00 19.88
N GLN A 20 10.19 -23.22 20.96
CA GLN A 20 9.69 -23.67 22.27
C GLN A 20 8.18 -23.96 22.23
N VAL A 21 7.40 -23.13 21.53
CA VAL A 21 5.96 -23.37 21.33
C VAL A 21 5.74 -24.64 20.50
N GLN A 22 6.53 -24.84 19.44
CA GLN A 22 6.47 -26.03 18.58
C GLN A 22 6.72 -27.31 19.39
N ASP A 23 7.79 -27.32 20.20
CA ASP A 23 8.12 -28.46 21.07
C ASP A 23 6.99 -28.73 22.07
N ASN A 24 6.45 -27.68 22.66
CA ASN A 24 5.34 -27.80 23.62
C ASN A 24 4.10 -28.40 22.96
N TYR A 25 3.78 -28.02 21.72
CA TYR A 25 2.64 -28.56 20.97
C TYR A 25 2.79 -30.06 20.73
N GLN A 26 4.02 -30.53 20.45
CA GLN A 26 4.28 -31.96 20.28
C GLN A 26 4.18 -32.72 21.62
N ILE A 27 4.78 -32.18 22.68
CA ILE A 27 4.75 -32.80 24.05
C ILE A 27 3.30 -32.90 24.53
N THR A 28 2.49 -31.87 24.35
CA THR A 28 1.09 -31.83 24.79
C THR A 28 0.13 -32.51 23.82
N ARG A 29 0.63 -33.08 22.73
CA ARG A 29 -0.15 -33.81 21.71
C ARG A 29 -1.31 -32.96 21.20
N ARG A 30 -1.02 -31.74 20.77
CA ARG A 30 -2.02 -30.86 20.15
C ARG A 30 -2.56 -31.48 18.85
N PRO A 31 -3.78 -31.10 18.40
CA PRO A 31 -4.31 -31.58 17.13
C PRO A 31 -3.33 -31.38 15.98
N ASP A 32 -3.30 -32.30 15.02
CA ASP A 32 -2.38 -32.27 13.87
C ASP A 32 -2.44 -30.97 13.10
N VAL A 33 -3.62 -30.34 12.98
CA VAL A 33 -3.78 -29.05 12.28
C VAL A 33 -3.02 -27.93 12.99
N GLU A 34 -2.97 -27.94 14.33
CA GLU A 34 -2.21 -26.96 15.11
C GLU A 34 -0.71 -27.21 14.98
N ILE A 35 -0.30 -28.47 15.03
CA ILE A 35 1.12 -28.88 14.85
C ILE A 35 1.58 -28.46 13.45
N THR A 36 0.79 -28.74 12.41
CA THR A 36 1.10 -28.36 11.05
C THR A 36 1.23 -26.83 10.92
N SER A 37 0.33 -26.09 11.57
CA SER A 37 0.33 -24.63 11.52
C SER A 37 1.59 -24.04 12.19
N ILE A 38 1.94 -24.52 13.39
CA ILE A 38 3.14 -24.02 14.08
C ILE A 38 4.42 -24.38 13.30
N ASN A 39 4.48 -25.60 12.71
CA ASN A 39 5.62 -26.02 11.89
C ASN A 39 5.79 -25.08 10.69
N ARG A 40 4.69 -24.73 10.03
CA ARG A 40 4.71 -23.81 8.89
C ARG A 40 5.21 -22.42 9.29
N ILE A 41 4.75 -21.91 10.45
CA ILE A 41 5.18 -20.61 10.99
C ILE A 41 6.68 -20.62 11.28
N VAL A 42 7.16 -21.64 12.03
CA VAL A 42 8.60 -21.79 12.36
C VAL A 42 9.42 -21.79 11.07
N ASN A 43 9.09 -22.68 10.13
CA ASN A 43 9.81 -22.81 8.87
C ASN A 43 9.85 -21.49 8.07
N THR A 44 8.76 -20.74 8.08
CA THR A 44 8.69 -19.44 7.39
C THR A 44 9.69 -18.46 7.99
N PHE A 45 9.71 -18.31 9.30
CA PHE A 45 10.62 -17.40 9.98
C PHE A 45 12.08 -17.85 9.86
N GLU A 46 12.34 -19.15 9.94
CA GLU A 46 13.71 -19.70 9.76
C GLU A 46 14.23 -19.44 8.33
N ASN A 47 13.39 -19.65 7.34
CA ASN A 47 13.74 -19.36 5.95
C ASN A 47 14.03 -17.86 5.76
N MET A 48 13.21 -17.01 6.38
CA MET A 48 13.43 -15.56 6.36
C MET A 48 14.77 -15.18 7.00
N MET A 49 15.09 -15.80 8.15
CA MET A 49 16.36 -15.58 8.85
C MET A 49 17.56 -16.06 8.04
N THR A 50 17.42 -17.20 7.35
CA THR A 50 18.51 -17.78 6.57
C THR A 50 18.79 -16.98 5.29
N LYS A 51 17.74 -16.52 4.62
CA LYS A 51 17.86 -15.80 3.34
C LYS A 51 18.12 -14.31 3.53
N ASP A 52 17.44 -13.70 4.48
CA ASP A 52 17.36 -12.25 4.62
C ASP A 52 17.62 -11.81 6.06
N GLY A 53 18.49 -12.55 6.78
CA GLY A 53 18.81 -12.27 8.18
C GLY A 53 19.37 -10.86 8.41
N ASP A 54 20.14 -10.37 7.45
CA ASP A 54 20.70 -9.02 7.51
C ASP A 54 19.61 -7.94 7.49
N ILE A 55 18.47 -8.25 6.86
CA ILE A 55 17.34 -7.31 6.77
C ILE A 55 16.44 -7.43 8.01
N PHE A 56 16.14 -8.67 8.47
CA PHE A 56 15.10 -8.89 9.46
C PHE A 56 15.61 -9.14 10.88
N ASN A 57 16.90 -9.41 11.05
CA ASN A 57 17.46 -9.72 12.40
C ASN A 57 18.31 -8.60 12.99
N GLY A 58 18.15 -7.38 12.49
CA GLY A 58 18.84 -6.22 13.03
C GLY A 58 17.99 -5.43 14.04
N ILE A 59 18.63 -4.58 14.80
CA ILE A 59 17.95 -3.59 15.63
C ILE A 59 17.32 -2.57 14.67
N THR A 60 16.06 -2.22 14.91
CA THR A 60 15.40 -1.18 14.12
C THR A 60 16.14 0.14 14.24
N THR A 61 16.63 0.65 13.12
CA THR A 61 17.36 1.92 13.04
C THR A 61 16.50 3.08 12.55
N ILE A 62 15.21 2.80 12.30
CA ILE A 62 14.27 3.82 11.81
C ILE A 62 14.05 4.86 12.92
N PRO A 63 14.24 6.16 12.63
CA PRO A 63 14.04 7.19 13.63
C PRO A 63 12.57 7.41 13.97
N ASP A 64 12.31 8.12 15.05
CA ASP A 64 10.97 8.56 15.42
C ASP A 64 10.47 9.57 14.38
N PHE A 65 9.46 9.20 13.61
CA PHE A 65 8.89 10.03 12.54
C PHE A 65 8.11 11.24 13.06
N SER A 66 7.69 11.25 14.31
CA SER A 66 6.83 12.31 14.86
C SER A 66 7.43 13.72 14.75
N LYS A 67 8.75 13.81 14.56
CA LYS A 67 9.48 15.08 14.47
C LYS A 67 10.02 15.36 13.07
N ILE A 68 9.77 14.49 12.11
CA ILE A 68 10.31 14.58 10.75
C ILE A 68 9.20 15.02 9.81
N LYS A 69 9.45 16.10 9.06
CA LYS A 69 8.45 16.68 8.15
C LYS A 69 8.31 15.92 6.83
N ALA A 70 9.37 15.24 6.39
CA ALA A 70 9.37 14.48 5.14
C ALA A 70 10.28 13.27 5.26
N VAL A 71 9.77 12.11 4.91
CA VAL A 71 10.50 10.84 4.93
C VAL A 71 10.37 10.20 3.56
N VAL A 72 11.46 9.68 3.03
CA VAL A 72 11.47 8.91 1.78
C VAL A 72 11.99 7.50 2.08
N PHE A 73 11.24 6.50 1.69
CA PHE A 73 11.65 5.10 1.75
C PHE A 73 12.09 4.68 0.35
N ASP A 74 13.40 4.62 0.13
CA ASP A 74 13.91 4.09 -1.13
C ASP A 74 13.89 2.56 -1.08
N CYS A 75 12.98 1.97 -1.84
CA CYS A 75 12.80 0.51 -1.90
C CYS A 75 13.50 -0.12 -3.11
N SER A 76 14.28 0.65 -3.88
CA SER A 76 14.92 0.15 -5.11
C SER A 76 15.87 -1.01 -4.83
N GLY A 77 16.65 -0.92 -3.77
CA GLY A 77 17.60 -1.97 -3.37
C GLY A 77 16.94 -3.28 -2.95
N LEU A 78 15.68 -3.25 -2.55
CA LEU A 78 14.96 -4.44 -2.09
C LEU A 78 14.42 -5.30 -3.25
N LYS A 79 14.31 -4.73 -4.45
CA LYS A 79 13.74 -5.45 -5.62
C LYS A 79 14.51 -6.72 -5.96
N ASN A 80 15.81 -6.75 -5.70
CA ASN A 80 16.68 -7.90 -6.00
C ASN A 80 16.58 -9.03 -4.96
N ASN A 81 15.96 -8.79 -3.81
CA ASN A 81 15.90 -9.79 -2.72
C ASN A 81 14.67 -10.71 -2.82
N GLY A 82 13.92 -10.59 -3.92
CA GLY A 82 12.73 -11.39 -4.12
C GLY A 82 11.46 -10.70 -3.63
N SER A 83 10.35 -11.06 -4.25
CA SER A 83 9.06 -10.38 -4.04
C SER A 83 8.55 -10.50 -2.60
N ALA A 84 8.79 -11.63 -1.92
CA ALA A 84 8.34 -11.83 -0.54
C ALA A 84 9.04 -10.86 0.42
N THR A 85 10.38 -10.76 0.32
CA THR A 85 11.21 -9.86 1.15
C THR A 85 10.84 -8.39 0.89
N PHE A 86 10.75 -8.03 -0.39
CA PHE A 86 10.33 -6.69 -0.82
C PHE A 86 9.01 -6.30 -0.15
N ASN A 87 7.99 -7.16 -0.27
CA ASN A 87 6.67 -6.84 0.27
C ASN A 87 6.65 -6.83 1.81
N ALA A 88 7.37 -7.74 2.45
CA ALA A 88 7.47 -7.75 3.92
C ALA A 88 8.03 -6.41 4.43
N GLN A 89 9.08 -5.88 3.80
CA GLN A 89 9.68 -4.60 4.19
C GLN A 89 8.74 -3.43 3.92
N VAL A 90 8.12 -3.38 2.73
CA VAL A 90 7.20 -2.30 2.35
C VAL A 90 6.01 -2.25 3.33
N TYR A 91 5.38 -3.41 3.58
CA TYR A 91 4.22 -3.43 4.48
C TYR A 91 4.62 -3.17 5.94
N SER A 92 5.85 -3.51 6.35
CA SER A 92 6.38 -3.13 7.66
C SER A 92 6.50 -1.61 7.78
N ALA A 93 7.07 -0.95 6.78
CA ALA A 93 7.20 0.51 6.75
C ALA A 93 5.82 1.18 6.76
N LEU A 94 4.90 0.71 5.92
CA LEU A 94 3.52 1.22 5.87
C LEU A 94 2.80 1.02 7.21
N SER A 95 3.04 -0.10 7.89
CA SER A 95 2.44 -0.38 9.20
C SER A 95 2.94 0.61 10.26
N LEU A 96 4.24 0.93 10.25
CA LEU A 96 4.81 1.93 11.15
C LEU A 96 4.19 3.32 10.89
N LEU A 97 4.14 3.72 9.63
CA LEU A 97 3.55 5.00 9.23
C LEU A 97 2.06 5.07 9.63
N SER A 98 1.32 3.97 9.41
CA SER A 98 -0.10 3.95 9.73
C SER A 98 -0.36 4.11 11.22
N ALA A 99 0.50 3.55 12.07
CA ALA A 99 0.40 3.72 13.52
C ALA A 99 0.54 5.20 13.91
N ASP A 100 1.51 5.90 13.33
CA ASP A 100 1.71 7.34 13.56
C ASP A 100 0.52 8.16 13.05
N ILE A 101 0.05 7.88 11.83
CA ILE A 101 -1.11 8.53 11.23
C ILE A 101 -2.35 8.36 12.12
N ILE A 102 -2.62 7.15 12.59
CA ILE A 102 -3.77 6.85 13.45
C ILE A 102 -3.66 7.59 14.79
N ASN A 103 -2.47 7.60 15.38
CA ASN A 103 -2.23 8.30 16.66
C ASN A 103 -2.42 9.81 16.50
N ASN A 104 -1.91 10.40 15.41
CA ASN A 104 -2.14 11.79 15.05
C ASN A 104 -3.65 12.06 14.90
N GLY A 105 -4.33 11.22 14.15
CA GLY A 105 -5.78 11.34 13.91
C GLY A 105 -6.58 11.33 15.20
N LYS A 106 -6.30 10.38 16.10
CA LYS A 106 -6.98 10.29 17.41
C LYS A 106 -6.77 11.58 18.23
N LYS A 107 -5.51 12.02 18.30
CA LYS A 107 -5.14 13.22 19.07
C LYS A 107 -5.85 14.46 18.53
N TYR A 108 -5.67 14.75 17.24
CA TYR A 108 -6.16 16.01 16.66
C TYR A 108 -7.68 16.02 16.44
N ARG A 109 -8.32 14.87 16.23
CA ARG A 109 -9.78 14.79 16.19
C ARG A 109 -10.38 15.17 17.55
N THR A 110 -9.76 14.71 18.64
CA THR A 110 -10.20 15.09 20.00
C THR A 110 -10.05 16.60 20.21
N LEU A 111 -8.90 17.17 19.84
CA LEU A 111 -8.65 18.60 19.97
C LEU A 111 -9.62 19.43 19.11
N TYR A 112 -9.85 19.03 17.87
CA TYR A 112 -10.76 19.70 16.94
C TYR A 112 -12.21 19.65 17.46
N ASN A 113 -12.68 18.48 17.89
CA ASN A 113 -14.06 18.33 18.42
C ASN A 113 -14.28 19.15 19.70
N ASN A 114 -13.23 19.38 20.47
CA ASN A 114 -13.28 20.22 21.69
C ASN A 114 -12.99 21.70 21.39
N HIS A 115 -12.90 22.07 20.11
CA HIS A 115 -12.60 23.45 19.65
C HIS A 115 -11.26 24.00 20.20
N ALA A 116 -10.31 23.10 20.51
CA ALA A 116 -8.98 23.44 21.00
C ALA A 116 -7.97 23.67 19.86
N VAL A 117 -8.33 23.33 18.62
CA VAL A 117 -7.52 23.55 17.43
C VAL A 117 -8.45 23.80 16.23
N ALA A 118 -8.10 24.73 15.36
CA ALA A 118 -8.82 24.94 14.11
C ALA A 118 -8.41 23.90 13.07
N LEU A 119 -9.26 23.62 12.11
CA LEU A 119 -9.00 22.57 11.09
C LEU A 119 -7.72 22.87 10.28
N GLU A 120 -7.48 24.12 9.96
CA GLU A 120 -6.31 24.60 9.23
C GLU A 120 -4.98 24.43 10.01
N ASP A 121 -5.06 24.26 11.32
CA ASP A 121 -3.90 24.08 12.20
C ASP A 121 -3.61 22.59 12.49
N VAL A 122 -4.48 21.68 12.02
CA VAL A 122 -4.26 20.24 12.19
C VAL A 122 -3.09 19.79 11.29
N PRO A 123 -2.09 19.08 11.82
CA PRO A 123 -1.07 18.49 10.96
C PRO A 123 -1.65 17.38 10.09
N TYR A 124 -1.53 17.53 8.79
CA TYR A 124 -1.95 16.52 7.82
C TYR A 124 -0.75 15.68 7.40
N TYR A 125 -0.98 14.39 7.28
CA TYR A 125 -0.04 13.48 6.61
C TYR A 125 -0.40 13.41 5.13
N TRP A 126 0.61 13.27 4.29
CA TRP A 126 0.45 13.03 2.87
C TRP A 126 1.36 11.89 2.46
N LEU A 127 0.78 10.76 2.10
CA LEU A 127 1.52 9.54 1.74
C LEU A 127 1.48 9.37 0.22
N ASN A 128 2.66 9.37 -0.39
CA ASN A 128 2.81 9.12 -1.83
C ASN A 128 3.44 7.74 -2.02
N ILE A 129 2.81 6.89 -2.81
CA ILE A 129 3.34 5.58 -3.19
C ILE A 129 3.52 5.58 -4.70
N ASP A 130 4.78 5.68 -5.12
CA ASP A 130 5.14 5.65 -6.54
C ASP A 130 5.30 4.21 -7.01
N GLU A 131 5.09 3.96 -8.29
CA GLU A 131 5.18 2.63 -8.90
C GLU A 131 4.27 1.62 -8.17
N PHE A 132 3.05 2.04 -7.84
CA PHE A 132 2.14 1.29 -6.96
C PHE A 132 1.87 -0.13 -7.49
N GLN A 133 1.90 -0.36 -8.80
CA GLN A 133 1.70 -1.69 -9.38
C GLN A 133 2.74 -2.72 -8.86
N ASN A 134 3.90 -2.27 -8.36
CA ASN A 134 4.89 -3.17 -7.77
C ASN A 134 4.43 -3.74 -6.43
N TYR A 135 3.51 -3.07 -5.75
CA TYR A 135 2.99 -3.44 -4.42
C TYR A 135 1.61 -4.10 -4.50
N ALA A 136 0.88 -3.86 -5.58
CA ALA A 136 -0.49 -4.35 -5.76
C ALA A 136 -0.50 -5.54 -6.72
N LYS A 137 -0.21 -6.74 -6.19
CA LYS A 137 -0.15 -7.98 -6.99
C LYS A 137 -0.99 -9.08 -6.33
N PRO A 138 -1.53 -10.03 -7.13
CA PRO A 138 -2.36 -11.12 -6.56
C PRO A 138 -1.64 -11.96 -5.51
N GLU A 139 -0.32 -12.16 -5.63
CA GLU A 139 0.46 -12.90 -4.64
C GLU A 139 0.51 -12.19 -3.28
N PHE A 140 0.15 -10.91 -3.22
CA PHE A 140 0.12 -10.11 -1.99
C PHE A 140 -1.29 -9.64 -1.63
N ALA A 141 -2.30 -10.45 -1.97
CA ALA A 141 -3.72 -10.11 -1.75
C ALA A 141 -4.02 -9.64 -0.32
N GLU A 142 -3.35 -10.24 0.68
CA GLU A 142 -3.52 -9.86 2.09
C GLU A 142 -3.04 -8.43 2.34
N GLY A 143 -1.87 -8.08 1.80
CA GLY A 143 -1.32 -6.73 1.92
C GLY A 143 -2.18 -5.69 1.21
N VAL A 144 -2.66 -6.02 0.01
CA VAL A 144 -3.55 -5.13 -0.75
C VAL A 144 -4.86 -4.91 0.02
N ALA A 145 -5.45 -5.97 0.57
CA ALA A 145 -6.67 -5.86 1.39
C ALA A 145 -6.42 -5.01 2.64
N TRP A 146 -5.28 -5.21 3.29
CA TRP A 146 -4.88 -4.39 4.46
C TRP A 146 -4.76 -2.91 4.08
N LEU A 147 -4.08 -2.60 2.98
CA LEU A 147 -3.92 -1.21 2.51
C LEU A 147 -5.28 -0.59 2.15
N THR A 148 -6.16 -1.35 1.51
CA THR A 148 -7.51 -0.89 1.18
C THR A 148 -8.29 -0.52 2.45
N ASN A 149 -8.20 -1.34 3.49
CA ASN A 149 -8.84 -1.04 4.77
C ASN A 149 -8.22 0.20 5.43
N LEU A 150 -6.89 0.36 5.32
CA LEU A 150 -6.20 1.56 5.81
C LEU A 150 -6.72 2.82 5.08
N MET A 151 -6.91 2.75 3.76
CA MET A 151 -7.44 3.87 2.96
C MET A 151 -8.80 4.36 3.49
N GLU A 152 -9.68 3.46 3.91
CA GLU A 152 -10.98 3.83 4.50
C GLU A 152 -10.84 4.69 5.75
N GLU A 153 -9.74 4.50 6.49
CA GLU A 153 -9.49 5.19 7.75
C GLU A 153 -8.68 6.50 7.57
N MET A 154 -7.99 6.67 6.44
CA MET A 154 -7.05 7.78 6.22
C MET A 154 -7.71 9.16 6.40
N ARG A 155 -8.88 9.37 5.78
CA ARG A 155 -9.58 10.66 5.88
C ARG A 155 -9.91 11.03 7.33
N LYS A 156 -10.33 10.04 8.14
CA LYS A 156 -10.64 10.24 9.56
C LYS A 156 -9.40 10.62 10.37
N ASN A 157 -8.21 10.33 9.85
CA ASN A 157 -6.94 10.52 10.55
C ASN A 157 -6.12 11.65 9.94
N PHE A 158 -6.75 12.55 9.18
CA PHE A 158 -6.10 13.70 8.56
C PHE A 158 -4.92 13.28 7.68
N CYS A 159 -5.17 12.29 6.82
CA CYS A 159 -4.15 11.78 5.92
C CYS A 159 -4.70 11.69 4.49
N GLY A 160 -3.95 12.24 3.53
CA GLY A 160 -4.15 12.03 2.11
C GLY A 160 -3.25 10.92 1.60
N LEU A 161 -3.73 10.17 0.62
CA LEU A 161 -2.97 9.09 -0.02
C LEU A 161 -2.98 9.31 -1.52
N ASN A 162 -1.80 9.27 -2.12
CA ASN A 162 -1.60 9.37 -3.55
C ASN A 162 -0.92 8.08 -4.05
N LEU A 163 -1.54 7.39 -5.00
CA LEU A 163 -1.00 6.18 -5.62
C LEU A 163 -0.68 6.51 -7.07
N VAL A 164 0.58 6.35 -7.45
CA VAL A 164 1.05 6.67 -8.81
C VAL A 164 1.45 5.37 -9.51
N MET A 165 1.01 5.22 -10.76
CA MET A 165 1.30 4.02 -11.54
C MET A 165 1.30 4.33 -13.04
N PRO A 166 2.18 3.72 -13.82
CA PRO A 166 2.25 3.97 -15.27
C PRO A 166 1.15 3.25 -16.06
N THR A 167 0.54 2.21 -15.50
CA THR A 167 -0.47 1.40 -16.19
C THR A 167 -1.42 0.74 -15.20
N ILE A 168 -2.64 0.52 -15.62
CA ILE A 168 -3.64 -0.21 -14.83
C ILE A 168 -3.72 -1.71 -15.22
N LYS A 169 -2.99 -2.13 -16.26
CA LYS A 169 -3.04 -3.51 -16.78
C LYS A 169 -2.72 -4.56 -15.73
N GLU A 170 -1.69 -4.30 -14.93
CA GLU A 170 -1.22 -5.26 -13.94
C GLU A 170 -2.15 -5.37 -12.74
N MET A 171 -2.95 -4.34 -12.49
CA MET A 171 -3.82 -4.27 -11.32
C MET A 171 -5.20 -4.84 -11.57
N LEU A 172 -5.72 -4.65 -12.78
CA LEU A 172 -7.04 -5.15 -13.16
C LEU A 172 -6.84 -6.33 -14.11
N GLY A 173 -6.94 -7.53 -13.59
CA GLY A 173 -6.74 -8.74 -14.37
C GLY A 173 -7.79 -8.91 -15.47
N ASP A 174 -7.45 -9.70 -16.47
CA ASP A 174 -8.39 -10.05 -17.53
C ASP A 174 -9.54 -10.87 -16.95
N SER A 175 -10.75 -10.42 -17.20
CA SER A 175 -11.99 -11.09 -16.78
C SER A 175 -12.18 -12.48 -17.43
N LYS A 176 -11.26 -12.89 -18.30
CA LYS A 176 -11.35 -14.12 -19.08
C LYS A 176 -10.64 -15.32 -18.44
N SER A 177 -10.04 -15.18 -17.28
CA SER A 177 -9.32 -16.31 -16.68
C SER A 177 -10.28 -17.33 -16.02
N ILE A 178 -10.00 -18.55 -16.29
CA ILE A 178 -10.57 -19.79 -15.72
C ILE A 178 -10.59 -19.70 -14.18
N VAL A 179 -11.67 -20.09 -13.56
CA VAL A 179 -11.99 -20.00 -12.10
C VAL A 179 -10.85 -19.46 -11.23
N PRO A 180 -10.94 -18.21 -10.77
CA PRO A 180 -9.83 -17.62 -10.02
C PRO A 180 -9.61 -18.32 -8.68
N SER A 181 -8.34 -18.48 -8.29
CA SER A 181 -8.00 -18.98 -6.95
C SER A 181 -8.60 -18.05 -5.87
N GLU A 182 -8.80 -18.58 -4.67
CA GLU A 182 -9.30 -17.82 -3.52
C GLU A 182 -8.47 -16.55 -3.30
N ARG A 183 -7.15 -16.67 -3.44
CA ARG A 183 -6.22 -15.54 -3.32
C ARG A 183 -6.50 -14.46 -4.38
N TYR A 184 -6.74 -14.88 -5.63
CA TYR A 184 -7.05 -13.94 -6.71
C TYR A 184 -8.40 -13.25 -6.46
N GLN A 185 -9.40 -13.97 -5.99
CA GLN A 185 -10.72 -13.40 -5.66
C GLN A 185 -10.59 -12.34 -4.57
N LYS A 186 -9.78 -12.61 -3.54
CA LYS A 186 -9.51 -11.67 -2.46
C LYS A 186 -8.82 -10.41 -3.00
N TYR A 187 -7.81 -10.59 -3.86
CA TYR A 187 -7.11 -9.49 -4.51
C TYR A 187 -8.07 -8.63 -5.34
N ASP A 188 -8.85 -9.26 -6.23
CA ASP A 188 -9.80 -8.57 -7.12
C ASP A 188 -10.83 -7.77 -6.31
N THR A 189 -11.35 -8.36 -5.23
CA THR A 189 -12.30 -7.70 -4.33
C THR A 189 -11.65 -6.46 -3.68
N ALA A 190 -10.42 -6.61 -3.18
CA ALA A 190 -9.69 -5.50 -2.56
C ALA A 190 -9.41 -4.38 -3.58
N MET A 191 -9.01 -4.75 -4.80
CA MET A 191 -8.73 -3.77 -5.86
C MET A 191 -9.98 -2.99 -6.27
N LYS A 192 -11.10 -3.68 -6.47
CA LYS A 192 -12.40 -3.03 -6.79
C LYS A 192 -12.80 -2.05 -5.69
N LYS A 193 -12.65 -2.47 -4.43
CA LYS A 193 -12.93 -1.61 -3.27
C LYS A 193 -12.01 -0.39 -3.27
N MET A 194 -10.71 -0.61 -3.53
CA MET A 194 -9.70 0.45 -3.58
C MET A 194 -10.05 1.50 -4.66
N PHE A 195 -10.42 1.05 -5.86
CA PHE A 195 -10.82 1.97 -6.94
C PHE A 195 -12.04 2.80 -6.55
N GLY A 196 -12.97 2.22 -5.81
CA GLY A 196 -14.14 2.96 -5.30
C GLY A 196 -13.82 3.95 -4.18
N LEU A 197 -12.61 3.92 -3.61
CA LEU A 197 -12.19 4.85 -2.57
C LEU A 197 -11.44 6.08 -3.13
N PHE A 198 -11.06 6.06 -4.40
CA PHE A 198 -10.35 7.20 -4.99
C PHE A 198 -11.31 8.38 -5.17
N THR A 199 -10.96 9.51 -4.57
CA THR A 199 -11.73 10.76 -4.70
C THR A 199 -11.40 11.49 -6.01
N TYR A 200 -10.15 11.43 -6.44
CA TYR A 200 -9.64 12.16 -7.60
C TYR A 200 -8.79 11.24 -8.49
N PRO A 201 -9.39 10.26 -9.19
CA PRO A 201 -8.62 9.52 -10.21
C PRO A 201 -8.22 10.47 -11.34
N ILE A 202 -6.92 10.50 -11.63
CA ILE A 202 -6.33 11.34 -12.68
C ILE A 202 -5.63 10.42 -13.68
N PHE A 203 -5.93 10.59 -14.95
CA PHE A 203 -5.37 9.79 -16.05
C PHE A 203 -4.66 10.69 -17.05
N PHE A 204 -3.41 10.43 -17.30
CA PHE A 204 -2.73 10.89 -18.50
C PHE A 204 -3.11 9.97 -19.66
N ARG A 205 -2.61 10.23 -20.85
CA ARG A 205 -2.95 9.42 -22.01
C ARG A 205 -2.72 7.93 -21.74
N LEU A 206 -3.76 7.13 -21.96
CA LEU A 206 -3.71 5.68 -21.79
C LEU A 206 -3.74 5.01 -23.17
N THR A 207 -3.22 3.77 -23.22
CA THR A 207 -3.26 2.98 -24.46
C THR A 207 -4.68 2.42 -24.67
N ALA A 208 -4.98 2.06 -25.90
CA ALA A 208 -6.28 1.46 -26.26
C ALA A 208 -6.56 0.18 -25.45
N ASP A 209 -5.51 -0.55 -25.04
CA ASP A 209 -5.63 -1.78 -24.25
C ASP A 209 -6.05 -1.49 -22.79
N ASP A 210 -5.80 -0.30 -22.29
CA ASP A 210 -6.16 0.10 -20.93
C ASP A 210 -7.63 0.52 -20.79
N LEU A 211 -8.22 1.03 -21.90
CA LEU A 211 -9.57 1.62 -21.85
C LEU A 211 -10.66 0.64 -21.37
N PRO A 212 -10.70 -0.64 -21.84
CA PRO A 212 -11.70 -1.57 -21.33
C PRO A 212 -11.57 -1.82 -19.81
N ARG A 213 -10.34 -1.80 -19.30
CA ARG A 213 -10.09 -1.96 -17.85
C ARG A 213 -10.56 -0.73 -17.07
N LEU A 214 -10.30 0.46 -17.64
CA LEU A 214 -10.78 1.71 -17.06
C LEU A 214 -12.31 1.71 -17.00
N GLN A 215 -12.97 1.29 -18.10
CA GLN A 215 -14.43 1.17 -18.16
C GLN A 215 -14.94 0.18 -17.10
N GLN A 216 -14.23 -0.95 -16.90
CA GLN A 216 -14.60 -1.93 -15.90
C GLN A 216 -14.48 -1.38 -14.47
N ALA A 217 -13.43 -0.59 -14.21
CA ALA A 217 -13.15 -0.04 -12.87
C ALA A 217 -14.15 1.07 -12.50
N PHE A 218 -14.50 1.92 -13.45
CA PHE A 218 -15.30 3.12 -13.19
C PHE A 218 -16.75 2.99 -13.71
N GLY A 219 -17.05 1.93 -14.44
CA GLY A 219 -18.42 1.64 -14.89
C GLY A 219 -19.02 2.80 -15.69
N LYS A 220 -20.17 3.30 -15.22
CA LYS A 220 -20.90 4.40 -15.87
C LYS A 220 -20.37 5.78 -15.50
N ALA A 221 -19.42 5.87 -14.59
CA ALA A 221 -18.86 7.16 -14.15
C ALA A 221 -18.02 7.82 -15.25
N ILE A 222 -17.50 7.03 -16.18
CA ILE A 222 -16.78 7.51 -17.36
C ILE A 222 -17.48 6.96 -18.62
N THR A 223 -17.98 7.84 -19.47
CA THR A 223 -18.71 7.43 -20.68
C THR A 223 -17.75 6.94 -21.77
N PRO A 224 -18.25 6.22 -22.80
CA PRO A 224 -17.41 5.80 -23.94
C PRO A 224 -16.74 6.97 -24.65
N GLU A 225 -17.41 8.12 -24.75
CA GLU A 225 -16.88 9.33 -25.39
C GLU A 225 -15.71 9.91 -24.57
N GLU A 226 -15.84 9.88 -23.24
CA GLU A 226 -14.78 10.33 -22.34
C GLU A 226 -13.59 9.37 -22.37
N LEU A 227 -13.83 8.05 -22.48
CA LEU A 227 -12.76 7.08 -22.69
C LEU A 227 -11.99 7.36 -23.97
N ALA A 228 -12.70 7.69 -25.06
CA ALA A 228 -12.05 8.07 -26.31
C ALA A 228 -11.18 9.33 -26.13
N THR A 229 -11.64 10.27 -25.30
CA THR A 229 -10.85 11.47 -24.95
C THR A 229 -9.56 11.10 -24.21
N VAL A 230 -9.64 10.17 -23.23
CA VAL A 230 -8.46 9.72 -22.47
C VAL A 230 -7.39 9.13 -23.41
N ALA A 231 -7.80 8.40 -24.46
CA ALA A 231 -6.87 7.83 -25.44
C ALA A 231 -6.19 8.90 -26.31
N GLN A 232 -6.81 10.08 -26.43
CA GLN A 232 -6.35 11.16 -27.34
C GLN A 232 -5.67 12.32 -26.60
N LEU A 233 -5.53 12.24 -25.27
CA LEU A 233 -4.90 13.30 -24.48
C LEU A 233 -3.50 13.62 -25.02
N GLY A 234 -3.22 14.90 -25.15
CA GLY A 234 -1.91 15.39 -25.57
C GLY A 234 -0.89 15.39 -24.46
N GLU A 235 0.28 15.90 -24.79
CA GLU A 235 1.35 16.08 -23.80
C GLU A 235 0.87 17.03 -22.68
N HIS A 236 1.10 16.64 -21.43
CA HIS A 236 0.70 17.36 -20.22
C HIS A 236 -0.81 17.47 -20.01
N GLU A 237 -1.64 16.92 -20.89
CA GLU A 237 -3.09 16.87 -20.68
C GLU A 237 -3.45 15.69 -19.78
N CYS A 238 -4.43 15.89 -18.92
CA CYS A 238 -4.96 14.81 -18.08
C CYS A 238 -6.48 14.93 -17.95
N PHE A 239 -7.08 13.80 -17.70
CA PHE A 239 -8.50 13.63 -17.43
C PHE A 239 -8.66 13.29 -15.95
N MET A 240 -9.55 13.98 -15.24
CA MET A 240 -9.83 13.74 -13.82
C MET A 240 -11.32 13.47 -13.63
N HIS A 241 -11.61 12.37 -12.93
CA HIS A 241 -12.96 12.08 -12.45
C HIS A 241 -13.10 12.59 -11.01
N ILE A 242 -14.24 13.22 -10.69
CA ILE A 242 -14.57 13.60 -9.30
C ILE A 242 -15.96 13.03 -9.00
N GLU A 243 -16.02 12.07 -8.11
CA GLU A 243 -17.28 11.41 -7.73
C GLU A 243 -18.36 12.44 -7.33
N GLY A 244 -19.50 12.37 -8.00
CA GLY A 244 -20.62 13.28 -7.76
C GLY A 244 -20.46 14.68 -8.35
N ASN A 245 -19.35 14.99 -9.01
CA ASN A 245 -19.07 16.34 -9.52
C ASN A 245 -18.82 16.37 -11.02
N GLY A 246 -18.40 15.25 -11.61
CA GLY A 246 -18.20 15.11 -13.05
C GLY A 246 -16.77 14.88 -13.46
N ASN A 247 -16.54 15.03 -14.77
CA ASN A 247 -15.27 14.71 -15.41
C ASN A 247 -14.68 15.97 -16.06
N TYR A 248 -13.36 16.12 -15.96
CA TYR A 248 -12.65 17.34 -16.38
C TYR A 248 -11.40 16.96 -17.17
N VAL A 249 -11.14 17.69 -18.25
CA VAL A 249 -9.86 17.63 -18.97
C VAL A 249 -9.12 18.95 -18.68
N PHE A 250 -7.86 18.88 -18.34
CA PHE A 250 -7.04 20.06 -18.07
C PHE A 250 -5.58 19.80 -18.41
N THR A 251 -4.81 20.88 -18.56
CA THR A 251 -3.38 20.80 -18.83
C THR A 251 -2.60 21.06 -17.55
N VAL A 252 -1.69 20.16 -17.22
CA VAL A 252 -0.75 20.34 -16.10
C VAL A 252 0.37 21.27 -16.55
N GLN A 253 0.63 22.31 -15.77
CA GLN A 253 1.71 23.25 -16.04
C GLN A 253 2.71 23.23 -14.88
N ALA A 254 3.99 23.16 -15.20
CA ALA A 254 5.07 23.26 -14.24
C ALA A 254 5.80 24.58 -14.43
N SER A 255 6.18 25.21 -13.34
CA SER A 255 6.97 26.44 -13.41
C SER A 255 8.39 26.13 -13.97
N PRO A 256 9.08 27.11 -14.59
CA PRO A 256 10.46 26.88 -15.02
C PRO A 256 11.38 26.37 -13.91
N ALA A 257 11.22 26.85 -12.68
CA ALA A 257 12.00 26.37 -11.54
C ALA A 257 11.71 24.91 -11.19
N MET A 258 10.49 24.44 -11.39
CA MET A 258 10.15 23.02 -11.21
C MET A 258 10.76 22.18 -12.35
N LEU A 259 10.69 22.67 -13.58
CA LEU A 259 11.29 21.98 -14.72
C LEU A 259 12.80 21.83 -14.52
N ASP A 260 13.50 22.93 -14.16
CA ASP A 260 14.94 22.88 -13.86
C ASP A 260 15.29 21.86 -12.79
N ARG A 261 14.43 21.73 -11.78
CA ARG A 261 14.68 20.82 -10.63
C ARG A 261 14.40 19.35 -10.99
N TYR A 262 13.41 19.11 -11.80
CA TYR A 262 12.90 17.76 -12.07
C TYR A 262 13.12 17.31 -13.52
N ASP A 263 13.83 18.09 -14.32
CA ASP A 263 14.15 17.80 -15.72
C ASP A 263 15.28 16.77 -15.85
N GLY A 264 15.34 15.84 -14.93
CA GLY A 264 16.36 14.79 -14.95
C GLY A 264 15.84 13.47 -15.47
N GLY A 265 14.58 13.41 -15.78
CA GLY A 265 13.95 12.20 -16.23
C GLY A 265 14.19 11.94 -17.71
N VAL A 266 15.45 11.83 -18.12
CA VAL A 266 15.73 11.33 -19.46
C VAL A 266 15.53 9.83 -19.42
N GLY A 267 14.39 9.38 -19.91
CA GLY A 267 14.14 7.96 -20.10
C GLY A 267 15.11 7.33 -21.10
#